data_8ce6082ce62b7ea5a030a42737bcbd21
#
_entry.id   8ce6082ce62b7ea5a030a42737bcbd21
#
_cell.length_a   1.000
_cell.length_b   1.000
_cell.length_c   1.000
_cell.angle_alpha   90.00
_cell.angle_beta   90.00
_cell.angle_gamma   90.00
#
_symmetry.space_group_name_H-M   'P 1'
#
loop_
_entity.id
_entity.type
_entity.pdbx_description
1 polymer ?
#
loop_
_entity_poly.entity_id
_entity_poly.type
_entity_poly.pdbx_seq_one_letter_code
_entity_poly.pdbx_strand_id
1 'polypeptide(L)'
;MKLLSSYKNLESALNDLFFTPTGFLYNEERVLFNSSVRALNNYEMVLSAMAGGANKTGDIANKVGLDKANVSSILQNLCMMGIVEEVYSIAPKLKKIGWHISDGYFAFYFRFIYPYRNLIERNQGTIVLNHTYENLNTFIGRRIEPDFIDYVLGNTLFAPERYGFSEFPNPINKQNEEIDLVAIDREGRYLFGECKWRNQKVGEDVLTSLARKASLLSSSVYGLYVCSKSGFTDEALEMAKHNNKFHLINGDKLLES
;
A
#
# COMPACT_ATOMS: atom_id res chain seq x y z
N MET A 1 -15.36 -13.32 2.80
CA MET A 1 -15.04 -14.03 4.07
C MET A 1 -15.52 -15.48 4.12
N LYS A 2 -16.72 -15.85 3.62
CA LYS A 2 -17.19 -17.26 3.65
C LYS A 2 -16.31 -18.28 2.89
N LEU A 3 -15.61 -17.86 1.83
CA LEU A 3 -14.76 -18.76 1.04
C LEU A 3 -13.53 -19.27 1.82
N LEU A 4 -12.90 -18.39 2.60
CA LEU A 4 -11.69 -18.74 3.37
C LEU A 4 -11.97 -19.57 4.62
N SER A 5 -13.18 -19.49 5.18
CA SER A 5 -13.55 -20.25 6.39
C SER A 5 -13.68 -21.77 6.18
N SER A 6 -13.73 -22.24 4.92
CA SER A 6 -13.74 -23.67 4.58
C SER A 6 -12.37 -24.31 4.52
N TYR A 7 -11.29 -23.51 4.59
CA TYR A 7 -9.91 -24.01 4.51
C TYR A 7 -9.28 -24.16 5.89
N LYS A 8 -8.36 -25.13 6.02
CA LYS A 8 -7.63 -25.38 7.29
C LYS A 8 -6.68 -24.27 7.69
N ASN A 9 -6.09 -23.61 6.70
CA ASN A 9 -5.15 -22.50 6.88
C ASN A 9 -5.08 -21.66 5.59
N LEU A 10 -4.41 -20.51 5.69
CA LEU A 10 -4.23 -19.57 4.57
C LEU A 10 -3.47 -20.21 3.39
N GLU A 11 -2.49 -21.08 3.69
CA GLU A 11 -1.68 -21.75 2.66
C GLU A 11 -2.52 -22.61 1.74
N SER A 12 -3.34 -23.51 2.33
CA SER A 12 -4.24 -24.35 1.54
C SER A 12 -5.26 -23.53 0.76
N ALA A 13 -5.78 -22.45 1.35
CA ALA A 13 -6.70 -21.57 0.66
C ALA A 13 -6.05 -20.86 -0.55
N LEU A 14 -4.87 -20.30 -0.37
CA LEU A 14 -4.15 -19.63 -1.46
C LEU A 14 -3.78 -20.62 -2.57
N ASN A 15 -3.26 -21.82 -2.20
CA ASN A 15 -2.92 -22.84 -3.17
C ASN A 15 -4.09 -23.21 -4.06
N ASP A 16 -5.21 -23.56 -3.47
CA ASP A 16 -6.39 -24.04 -4.20
C ASP A 16 -7.09 -22.93 -5.00
N LEU A 17 -7.09 -21.70 -4.49
CA LEU A 17 -7.79 -20.59 -5.13
C LEU A 17 -6.99 -19.93 -6.25
N PHE A 18 -5.66 -19.82 -6.10
CA PHE A 18 -4.82 -19.02 -7.00
C PHE A 18 -3.70 -19.80 -7.69
N PHE A 19 -3.13 -20.83 -7.05
CA PHE A 19 -1.90 -21.48 -7.52
C PHE A 19 -2.14 -22.82 -8.20
N THR A 20 -3.38 -23.08 -8.64
CA THR A 20 -3.76 -24.19 -9.50
C THR A 20 -4.45 -23.69 -10.76
N PRO A 21 -4.28 -24.35 -11.93
CA PRO A 21 -4.93 -23.92 -13.18
C PRO A 21 -6.48 -23.93 -13.09
N THR A 22 -7.04 -24.73 -12.20
CA THR A 22 -8.49 -24.83 -11.93
C THR A 22 -8.93 -23.96 -10.76
N GLY A 23 -8.04 -23.20 -10.16
CA GLY A 23 -8.34 -22.34 -9.03
C GLY A 23 -9.39 -21.28 -9.37
N PHE A 24 -10.37 -21.11 -8.49
CA PHE A 24 -11.50 -20.21 -8.74
C PHE A 24 -11.04 -18.78 -9.03
N LEU A 25 -10.03 -18.29 -8.32
CA LEU A 25 -9.51 -16.94 -8.48
C LEU A 25 -8.34 -16.84 -9.50
N TYR A 26 -7.91 -17.97 -10.06
CA TYR A 26 -6.80 -17.99 -11.03
C TYR A 26 -7.16 -17.32 -12.36
N ASN A 27 -8.39 -17.48 -12.84
CA ASN A 27 -8.85 -16.94 -14.11
C ASN A 27 -9.88 -15.81 -13.96
N GLU A 28 -10.14 -15.34 -12.74
CA GLU A 28 -11.20 -14.36 -12.47
C GLU A 28 -10.97 -13.03 -13.18
N GLU A 29 -9.71 -12.62 -13.40
CA GLU A 29 -9.37 -11.38 -14.10
C GLU A 29 -9.92 -11.36 -15.54
N ARG A 30 -9.92 -12.51 -16.21
CA ARG A 30 -10.47 -12.62 -17.57
C ARG A 30 -11.98 -12.47 -17.59
N VAL A 31 -12.66 -12.99 -16.60
CA VAL A 31 -14.11 -12.85 -16.43
C VAL A 31 -14.46 -11.38 -16.20
N LEU A 32 -13.71 -10.70 -15.32
CA LEU A 32 -13.94 -9.30 -14.98
C LEU A 32 -13.67 -8.36 -16.18
N PHE A 33 -12.68 -8.65 -17.00
CA PHE A 33 -12.36 -7.83 -18.17
C PHE A 33 -13.17 -8.16 -19.43
N ASN A 34 -13.62 -9.42 -19.63
CA ASN A 34 -14.24 -9.89 -20.87
C ASN A 34 -15.49 -9.12 -21.30
N SER A 35 -16.19 -8.49 -20.38
CA SER A 35 -17.39 -7.70 -20.68
C SER A 35 -17.11 -6.24 -21.04
N SER A 36 -15.88 -5.72 -20.79
CA SER A 36 -15.63 -4.28 -20.73
C SER A 36 -14.46 -3.79 -21.60
N VAL A 37 -13.58 -4.67 -22.10
CA VAL A 37 -12.28 -4.26 -22.67
C VAL A 37 -11.96 -4.91 -24.01
N ARG A 38 -11.82 -4.07 -25.06
CA ARG A 38 -11.48 -4.55 -26.43
C ARG A 38 -10.01 -4.95 -26.61
N ALA A 39 -9.10 -4.47 -25.76
CA ALA A 39 -7.66 -4.69 -25.85
C ALA A 39 -7.10 -5.20 -24.51
N LEU A 40 -7.61 -6.32 -24.03
CA LEU A 40 -7.27 -6.93 -22.73
C LEU A 40 -5.76 -6.96 -22.47
N ASN A 41 -4.96 -7.36 -23.46
CA ASN A 41 -3.51 -7.48 -23.31
C ASN A 41 -2.84 -6.17 -22.85
N ASN A 42 -3.29 -5.01 -23.35
CA ASN A 42 -2.72 -3.72 -22.94
C ASN A 42 -3.03 -3.38 -21.49
N TYR A 43 -4.22 -3.74 -21.00
CA TYR A 43 -4.62 -3.56 -19.60
C TYR A 43 -3.79 -4.46 -18.67
N GLU A 44 -3.61 -5.73 -19.05
CA GLU A 44 -2.76 -6.66 -18.31
C GLU A 44 -1.31 -6.16 -18.24
N MET A 45 -0.75 -5.67 -19.35
CA MET A 45 0.60 -5.10 -19.40
C MET A 45 0.74 -3.89 -18.47
N VAL A 46 -0.24 -2.97 -18.47
CA VAL A 46 -0.25 -1.79 -17.60
C VAL A 46 -0.32 -2.20 -16.13
N LEU A 47 -1.24 -3.09 -15.75
CA LEU A 47 -1.37 -3.58 -14.38
C LEU A 47 -0.12 -4.36 -13.92
N SER A 48 0.46 -5.17 -14.81
CA SER A 48 1.72 -5.88 -14.52
C SER A 48 2.88 -4.90 -14.29
N ALA A 49 2.98 -3.84 -15.11
CA ALA A 49 3.98 -2.80 -14.92
C ALA A 49 3.81 -2.07 -13.57
N MET A 50 2.56 -1.77 -13.19
CA MET A 50 2.22 -1.13 -11.91
C MET A 50 2.52 -2.05 -10.72
N ALA A 51 2.13 -3.32 -10.77
CA ALA A 51 2.45 -4.32 -9.75
C ALA A 51 3.96 -4.53 -9.58
N GLY A 52 4.73 -4.31 -10.66
CA GLY A 52 6.19 -4.27 -10.67
C GLY A 52 6.80 -2.94 -10.22
N GLY A 53 6.01 -2.00 -9.66
CA GLY A 53 6.46 -0.76 -9.01
C GLY A 53 6.42 0.50 -9.87
N ALA A 54 6.03 0.43 -11.16
CA ALA A 54 5.84 1.63 -11.97
C ALA A 54 4.53 2.33 -11.56
N ASN A 55 4.61 3.59 -11.16
CA ASN A 55 3.45 4.34 -10.66
C ASN A 55 3.17 5.65 -11.44
N LYS A 56 4.12 6.16 -12.21
CA LYS A 56 3.92 7.35 -13.06
C LYS A 56 3.53 6.93 -14.47
N THR A 57 2.59 7.63 -15.09
CA THR A 57 2.12 7.31 -16.45
C THR A 57 3.28 7.15 -17.45
N GLY A 58 4.32 8.00 -17.32
CA GLY A 58 5.49 7.91 -18.21
C GLY A 58 6.33 6.66 -17.98
N ASP A 59 6.53 6.25 -16.73
CA ASP A 59 7.32 5.08 -16.37
C ASP A 59 6.58 3.79 -16.79
N ILE A 60 5.25 3.78 -16.60
CA ILE A 60 4.38 2.69 -17.09
C ILE A 60 4.48 2.60 -18.63
N ALA A 61 4.32 3.73 -19.33
CA ALA A 61 4.38 3.77 -20.79
C ALA A 61 5.71 3.23 -21.33
N ASN A 62 6.82 3.66 -20.74
CA ASN A 62 8.16 3.17 -21.11
C ASN A 62 8.30 1.67 -20.87
N LYS A 63 7.76 1.16 -19.75
CA LYS A 63 7.90 -0.25 -19.37
C LYS A 63 7.07 -1.19 -20.26
N VAL A 64 5.90 -0.73 -20.73
CA VAL A 64 5.00 -1.54 -21.57
C VAL A 64 5.18 -1.30 -23.07
N GLY A 65 5.97 -0.31 -23.49
CA GLY A 65 6.18 0.03 -24.89
C GLY A 65 4.97 0.67 -25.58
N LEU A 66 4.08 1.30 -24.83
CA LEU A 66 2.92 2.04 -25.36
C LEU A 66 3.16 3.55 -25.25
N ASP A 67 2.47 4.32 -26.11
CA ASP A 67 2.50 5.77 -25.96
C ASP A 67 1.76 6.25 -24.70
N LYS A 68 2.14 7.43 -24.22
CA LYS A 68 1.63 8.02 -22.98
C LYS A 68 0.12 8.28 -23.00
N ALA A 69 -0.45 8.62 -24.18
CA ALA A 69 -1.87 8.92 -24.31
C ALA A 69 -2.70 7.64 -24.16
N ASN A 70 -2.26 6.53 -24.78
CA ASN A 70 -2.88 5.22 -24.64
C ASN A 70 -2.85 4.75 -23.18
N VAL A 71 -1.68 4.83 -22.53
CA VAL A 71 -1.56 4.45 -21.11
C VAL A 71 -2.44 5.33 -20.22
N SER A 72 -2.51 6.63 -20.47
CA SER A 72 -3.40 7.54 -19.73
C SER A 72 -4.87 7.14 -19.88
N SER A 73 -5.31 6.79 -21.08
CA SER A 73 -6.68 6.32 -21.34
C SER A 73 -6.97 5.00 -20.61
N ILE A 74 -6.04 4.04 -20.63
CA ILE A 74 -6.17 2.76 -19.92
C ILE A 74 -6.29 3.01 -18.41
N LEU A 75 -5.41 3.84 -17.82
CA LEU A 75 -5.44 4.17 -16.40
C LEU A 75 -6.74 4.85 -15.99
N GLN A 76 -7.28 5.76 -16.81
CA GLN A 76 -8.58 6.39 -16.55
C GLN A 76 -9.72 5.35 -16.58
N ASN A 77 -9.71 4.42 -17.54
CA ASN A 77 -10.70 3.36 -17.59
C ASN A 77 -10.60 2.43 -16.38
N LEU A 78 -9.39 2.02 -16.00
CA LEU A 78 -9.16 1.21 -14.79
C LEU A 78 -9.61 1.95 -13.51
N CYS A 79 -9.44 3.27 -13.48
CA CYS A 79 -9.93 4.11 -12.37
C CYS A 79 -11.46 4.15 -12.31
N MET A 80 -12.13 4.30 -13.46
CA MET A 80 -13.60 4.22 -13.52
C MET A 80 -14.13 2.83 -13.12
N MET A 81 -13.35 1.78 -13.33
CA MET A 81 -13.68 0.42 -12.89
C MET A 81 -13.36 0.17 -11.40
N GLY A 82 -12.75 1.13 -10.70
CA GLY A 82 -12.34 0.99 -9.30
C GLY A 82 -11.12 0.08 -9.08
N ILE A 83 -10.37 -0.25 -10.14
CA ILE A 83 -9.21 -1.15 -10.07
C ILE A 83 -7.95 -0.38 -9.67
N VAL A 84 -7.79 0.84 -10.16
CA VAL A 84 -6.68 1.72 -9.81
C VAL A 84 -7.19 3.06 -9.32
N GLU A 85 -6.37 3.76 -8.56
CA GLU A 85 -6.67 5.13 -8.15
C GLU A 85 -5.45 6.05 -8.30
N GLU A 86 -5.74 7.35 -8.35
CA GLU A 86 -4.73 8.38 -8.37
C GLU A 86 -4.13 8.58 -6.97
N VAL A 87 -2.82 8.64 -6.88
CA VAL A 87 -2.11 8.91 -5.62
C VAL A 87 -1.72 10.38 -5.57
N TYR A 88 -2.05 11.02 -4.47
CA TYR A 88 -1.72 12.41 -4.21
C TYR A 88 -0.80 12.53 -2.99
N SER A 89 0.20 13.39 -3.09
CA SER A 89 0.89 13.94 -1.92
C SER A 89 0.10 15.16 -1.44
N ILE A 90 -0.22 15.21 -0.14
CA ILE A 90 -1.04 16.31 0.41
C ILE A 90 -0.21 17.44 1.00
N ALA A 91 1.05 17.20 1.33
CA ALA A 91 1.95 18.20 1.90
C ALA A 91 3.30 18.22 1.15
N PRO A 92 3.98 19.37 1.09
CA PRO A 92 3.52 20.70 1.50
C PRO A 92 2.42 21.28 0.61
N LYS A 93 2.20 20.69 -0.59
CA LYS A 93 1.15 21.06 -1.54
C LYS A 93 0.45 19.82 -2.08
N LEU A 94 -0.84 19.92 -2.29
CA LEU A 94 -1.60 18.86 -2.98
C LEU A 94 -1.06 18.71 -4.40
N LYS A 95 -0.55 17.51 -4.70
CA LYS A 95 0.05 17.20 -6.00
C LYS A 95 -0.18 15.73 -6.33
N LYS A 96 -0.71 15.45 -7.51
CA LYS A 96 -0.73 14.08 -8.03
C LYS A 96 0.69 13.58 -8.26
N ILE A 97 1.00 12.43 -7.68
CA ILE A 97 2.33 11.82 -7.77
C ILE A 97 2.34 10.53 -8.58
N GLY A 98 1.19 9.89 -8.76
CA GLY A 98 1.12 8.67 -9.54
C GLY A 98 -0.22 7.98 -9.49
N TRP A 99 -0.15 6.66 -9.63
CA TRP A 99 -1.26 5.72 -9.63
C TRP A 99 -0.90 4.51 -8.79
N HIS A 100 -1.88 3.87 -8.16
CA HIS A 100 -1.69 2.55 -7.57
C HIS A 100 -2.88 1.63 -7.87
N ILE A 101 -2.68 0.32 -7.75
CA ILE A 101 -3.76 -0.66 -7.85
C ILE A 101 -4.48 -0.69 -6.51
N SER A 102 -5.68 -0.10 -6.44
CA SER A 102 -6.49 -0.03 -5.21
C SER A 102 -7.21 -1.34 -4.91
N ASP A 103 -7.66 -2.06 -5.94
CA ASP A 103 -8.32 -3.35 -5.77
C ASP A 103 -7.35 -4.44 -5.27
N GLY A 104 -7.73 -5.13 -4.18
CA GLY A 104 -6.90 -6.14 -3.52
C GLY A 104 -6.64 -7.38 -4.35
N TYR A 105 -7.66 -7.84 -5.11
CA TYR A 105 -7.53 -8.99 -5.99
C TYR A 105 -6.55 -8.70 -7.14
N PHE A 106 -6.75 -7.60 -7.86
CA PHE A 106 -5.87 -7.21 -8.97
C PHE A 106 -4.44 -6.94 -8.51
N ALA A 107 -4.25 -6.29 -7.35
CA ALA A 107 -2.93 -6.06 -6.78
C ALA A 107 -2.19 -7.37 -6.48
N PHE A 108 -2.88 -8.35 -5.85
CA PHE A 108 -2.33 -9.66 -5.55
C PHE A 108 -2.06 -10.47 -6.83
N TYR A 109 -3.04 -10.52 -7.73
CA TYR A 109 -2.97 -11.27 -8.97
C TYR A 109 -1.79 -10.82 -9.85
N PHE A 110 -1.68 -9.53 -10.15
CA PHE A 110 -0.60 -9.00 -10.99
C PHE A 110 0.77 -9.01 -10.32
N ARG A 111 0.82 -9.08 -8.99
CA ARG A 111 2.07 -9.20 -8.24
C ARG A 111 2.60 -10.63 -8.18
N PHE A 112 1.71 -11.62 -7.94
CA PHE A 112 2.12 -12.97 -7.58
C PHE A 112 1.65 -14.05 -8.55
N ILE A 113 0.61 -13.82 -9.34
CA ILE A 113 0.05 -14.84 -10.23
C ILE A 113 0.46 -14.59 -11.68
N TYR A 114 0.14 -13.43 -12.21
CA TYR A 114 0.35 -13.09 -13.62
C TYR A 114 1.79 -13.31 -14.12
N PRO A 115 2.86 -12.90 -13.40
CA PRO A 115 4.24 -13.12 -13.86
C PRO A 115 4.65 -14.60 -13.93
N TYR A 116 3.95 -15.46 -13.19
CA TYR A 116 4.30 -16.88 -13.04
C TYR A 116 3.24 -17.84 -13.57
N ARG A 117 2.31 -17.37 -14.41
CA ARG A 117 1.22 -18.19 -14.96
C ARG A 117 1.72 -19.45 -15.65
N ASN A 118 2.83 -19.37 -16.38
CA ASN A 118 3.45 -20.51 -17.04
C ASN A 118 3.90 -21.62 -16.08
N LEU A 119 4.30 -21.30 -14.86
CA LEU A 119 4.64 -22.27 -13.82
C LEU A 119 3.36 -22.91 -13.24
N ILE A 120 2.34 -22.11 -12.98
CA ILE A 120 1.06 -22.59 -12.46
C ILE A 120 0.41 -23.54 -13.45
N GLU A 121 0.37 -23.19 -14.74
CA GLU A 121 -0.19 -24.02 -15.83
C GLU A 121 0.57 -25.36 -16.01
N ARG A 122 1.83 -25.43 -15.57
CA ARG A 122 2.64 -26.67 -15.53
C ARG A 122 2.51 -27.42 -14.21
N ASN A 123 1.51 -27.12 -13.37
CA ASN A 123 1.30 -27.69 -12.02
C ASN A 123 2.49 -27.47 -11.07
N GLN A 124 3.22 -26.36 -11.22
CA GLN A 124 4.33 -25.94 -10.37
C GLN A 124 3.92 -24.77 -9.45
N GLY A 125 2.62 -24.62 -9.15
CA GLY A 125 2.08 -23.54 -8.34
C GLY A 125 2.67 -23.46 -6.92
N THR A 126 3.08 -24.58 -6.33
CA THR A 126 3.75 -24.60 -5.00
C THR A 126 5.03 -23.75 -4.97
N ILE A 127 5.78 -23.69 -6.09
CA ILE A 127 6.99 -22.85 -6.18
C ILE A 127 6.58 -21.38 -6.08
N VAL A 128 5.52 -21.01 -6.80
CA VAL A 128 5.00 -19.65 -6.80
C VAL A 128 4.41 -19.26 -5.44
N LEU A 129 3.73 -20.19 -4.79
CA LEU A 129 3.19 -20.03 -3.44
C LEU A 129 4.30 -19.72 -2.41
N ASN A 130 5.40 -20.48 -2.43
CA ASN A 130 6.55 -20.23 -1.55
C ASN A 130 7.13 -18.81 -1.77
N HIS A 131 7.35 -18.43 -3.04
CA HIS A 131 7.80 -17.08 -3.38
C HIS A 131 6.83 -16.00 -2.90
N THR A 132 5.53 -16.27 -2.98
CA THR A 132 4.49 -15.35 -2.47
C THR A 132 4.61 -15.15 -0.97
N TYR A 133 4.81 -16.22 -0.19
CA TYR A 133 4.97 -16.13 1.26
C TYR A 133 6.17 -15.29 1.69
N GLU A 134 7.30 -15.40 1.00
CA GLU A 134 8.49 -14.58 1.26
C GLU A 134 8.21 -13.07 1.12
N ASN A 135 7.28 -12.70 0.24
CA ASN A 135 6.98 -11.32 -0.10
C ASN A 135 5.64 -10.80 0.49
N LEU A 136 4.87 -11.68 1.15
CA LEU A 136 3.51 -11.38 1.60
C LEU A 136 3.45 -10.25 2.63
N ASN A 137 4.38 -10.22 3.59
CA ASN A 137 4.42 -9.16 4.59
C ASN A 137 4.65 -7.77 3.97
N THR A 138 5.54 -7.68 2.99
CA THR A 138 5.79 -6.42 2.25
C THR A 138 4.56 -6.00 1.45
N PHE A 139 3.86 -6.97 0.85
CA PHE A 139 2.62 -6.72 0.12
C PHE A 139 1.51 -6.22 1.04
N ILE A 140 1.27 -6.90 2.16
CA ILE A 140 0.26 -6.52 3.16
C ILE A 140 0.60 -5.16 3.77
N GLY A 141 1.87 -4.89 4.04
CA GLY A 141 2.31 -3.63 4.65
C GLY A 141 1.79 -2.39 3.92
N ARG A 142 1.80 -2.42 2.59
CA ARG A 142 1.25 -1.34 1.76
C ARG A 142 -0.29 -1.32 1.72
N ARG A 143 -0.94 -2.43 2.05
CA ARG A 143 -2.40 -2.57 2.01
C ARG A 143 -3.06 -2.22 3.34
N ILE A 144 -2.30 -2.23 4.43
CA ILE A 144 -2.77 -1.89 5.77
C ILE A 144 -2.73 -0.38 6.07
N GLU A 145 -2.07 0.41 5.21
CA GLU A 145 -1.93 1.86 5.41
C GLU A 145 -3.28 2.59 5.50
N PRO A 146 -4.30 2.29 4.66
CA PRO A 146 -5.64 2.87 4.80
C PRO A 146 -6.28 2.56 6.16
N ASP A 147 -6.22 1.30 6.62
CA ASP A 147 -6.77 0.89 7.91
C ASP A 147 -6.05 1.60 9.07
N PHE A 148 -4.73 1.80 8.95
CA PHE A 148 -3.96 2.60 9.89
C PHE A 148 -4.42 4.05 9.94
N ILE A 149 -4.65 4.67 8.77
CA ILE A 149 -5.15 6.05 8.67
C ILE A 149 -6.52 6.16 9.34
N ASP A 150 -7.44 5.28 9.00
CA ASP A 150 -8.80 5.26 9.55
C ASP A 150 -8.78 5.04 11.07
N TYR A 151 -7.94 4.13 11.55
CA TYR A 151 -7.76 3.91 12.98
C TYR A 151 -7.26 5.17 13.70
N VAL A 152 -6.20 5.81 13.19
CA VAL A 152 -5.64 7.02 13.80
C VAL A 152 -6.68 8.13 13.83
N LEU A 153 -7.33 8.41 12.71
CA LEU A 153 -8.30 9.52 12.62
C LEU A 153 -9.58 9.23 13.42
N GLY A 154 -9.99 7.96 13.54
CA GLY A 154 -11.13 7.54 14.35
C GLY A 154 -10.87 7.57 15.87
N ASN A 155 -9.60 7.55 16.30
CA ASN A 155 -9.22 7.49 17.72
C ASN A 155 -8.48 8.75 18.22
N THR A 156 -8.61 9.87 17.51
CA THR A 156 -8.03 11.16 17.91
C THR A 156 -9.10 12.24 17.95
N LEU A 157 -8.87 13.28 18.76
CA LEU A 157 -9.68 14.51 18.74
C LEU A 157 -9.21 15.50 17.66
N PHE A 158 -8.22 15.14 16.87
CA PHE A 158 -7.75 15.94 15.74
C PHE A 158 -8.77 15.89 14.60
N ALA A 159 -9.25 17.05 14.17
CA ALA A 159 -10.22 17.15 13.09
C ALA A 159 -9.55 17.66 11.80
N PRO A 160 -9.08 16.78 10.91
CA PRO A 160 -8.35 17.20 9.73
C PRO A 160 -9.28 17.87 8.69
N GLU A 161 -8.80 18.94 8.05
CA GLU A 161 -9.37 19.49 6.82
C GLU A 161 -8.92 18.67 5.60
N ARG A 162 -7.68 18.18 5.64
CA ARG A 162 -7.12 17.27 4.63
C ARG A 162 -6.14 16.29 5.26
N TYR A 163 -6.09 15.08 4.70
CA TYR A 163 -5.15 14.04 5.16
C TYR A 163 -4.81 13.07 4.03
N GLY A 164 -3.75 12.31 4.22
CA GLY A 164 -3.29 11.25 3.34
C GLY A 164 -1.76 11.13 3.32
N PHE A 165 -1.27 10.40 2.33
CA PHE A 165 0.15 10.20 2.06
C PHE A 165 0.84 11.52 1.69
N SER A 166 2.12 11.64 2.03
CA SER A 166 2.94 12.76 1.57
C SER A 166 4.34 12.35 1.14
N GLU A 167 4.71 12.79 -0.06
CA GLU A 167 6.05 12.70 -0.62
C GLU A 167 6.58 14.13 -0.88
N PHE A 168 7.76 14.44 -0.34
CA PHE A 168 8.35 15.77 -0.48
C PHE A 168 9.88 15.69 -0.51
N PRO A 169 10.57 16.62 -1.22
CA PRO A 169 12.01 16.64 -1.26
C PRO A 169 12.59 17.14 0.08
N ASN A 170 13.56 16.42 0.61
CA ASN A 170 14.33 16.89 1.74
C ASN A 170 15.17 18.10 1.30
N PRO A 171 15.07 19.24 1.98
CA PRO A 171 15.77 20.48 1.56
C PRO A 171 17.29 20.36 1.65
N ILE A 172 17.82 19.44 2.47
CA ILE A 172 19.25 19.28 2.72
C ILE A 172 19.91 18.41 1.65
N ASN A 173 19.39 17.17 1.47
CA ASN A 173 20.03 16.15 0.61
C ASN A 173 19.34 15.96 -0.74
N LYS A 174 18.21 16.65 -0.97
CA LYS A 174 17.38 16.58 -2.20
C LYS A 174 16.76 15.21 -2.49
N GLN A 175 16.86 14.25 -1.57
CA GLN A 175 16.17 12.98 -1.68
C GLN A 175 14.70 13.15 -1.30
N ASN A 176 13.83 12.33 -1.88
CA ASN A 176 12.43 12.31 -1.49
C ASN A 176 12.27 11.63 -0.13
N GLU A 177 11.51 12.26 0.74
CA GLU A 177 11.02 11.71 2.00
C GLU A 177 9.53 11.36 1.84
N GLU A 178 9.12 10.29 2.51
CA GLU A 178 7.74 9.81 2.50
C GLU A 178 7.22 9.72 3.93
N ILE A 179 5.95 10.06 4.12
CA ILE A 179 5.21 9.88 5.38
C ILE A 179 3.86 9.27 5.02
N ASP A 180 3.50 8.16 5.67
CA ASP A 180 2.31 7.37 5.34
C ASP A 180 1.01 8.13 5.67
N LEU A 181 1.00 8.89 6.76
CA LEU A 181 -0.10 9.78 7.13
C LEU A 181 0.42 11.17 7.47
N VAL A 182 -0.04 12.15 6.73
CA VAL A 182 -0.01 13.56 7.12
C VAL A 182 -1.45 14.05 7.18
N ALA A 183 -1.86 14.66 8.29
CA ALA A 183 -3.17 15.28 8.43
C ALA A 183 -2.99 16.73 8.89
N ILE A 184 -3.79 17.64 8.32
CA ILE A 184 -3.68 19.08 8.55
C ILE A 184 -5.06 19.62 8.90
N ASP A 185 -5.18 20.30 10.03
CA ASP A 185 -6.43 20.95 10.45
C ASP A 185 -6.55 22.41 9.94
N ARG A 186 -7.68 23.03 10.24
CA ARG A 186 -7.97 24.42 9.84
C ARG A 186 -7.05 25.45 10.50
N GLU A 187 -6.42 25.09 11.62
CA GLU A 187 -5.50 25.96 12.38
C GLU A 187 -4.05 25.79 11.88
N GLY A 188 -3.82 24.92 10.88
CA GLY A 188 -2.51 24.65 10.34
C GLY A 188 -1.64 23.78 11.25
N ARG A 189 -2.24 23.04 12.21
CA ARG A 189 -1.54 22.02 12.99
C ARG A 189 -1.44 20.74 12.19
N TYR A 190 -0.39 19.99 12.42
CA TYR A 190 -0.09 18.75 11.69
C TYR A 190 -0.11 17.55 12.62
N LEU A 191 -0.73 16.47 12.16
CA LEU A 191 -0.60 15.13 12.71
C LEU A 191 0.16 14.28 11.69
N PHE A 192 1.13 13.48 12.17
CA PHE A 192 1.93 12.62 11.31
C PHE A 192 1.82 11.16 11.76
N GLY A 193 1.89 10.23 10.80
CA GLY A 193 1.84 8.81 11.09
C GLY A 193 2.74 7.98 10.17
N GLU A 194 3.28 6.89 10.73
CA GLU A 194 4.12 5.90 10.03
C GLU A 194 3.68 4.49 10.42
N CYS A 195 3.44 3.62 9.44
CA CYS A 195 3.03 2.24 9.65
C CYS A 195 4.16 1.26 9.27
N LYS A 196 4.58 0.41 10.21
CA LYS A 196 5.63 -0.61 9.98
C LYS A 196 5.07 -2.02 10.12
N TRP A 197 4.66 -2.60 8.98
CA TRP A 197 4.09 -3.95 8.90
C TRP A 197 5.18 -4.99 8.59
N ARG A 198 6.07 -5.21 9.54
CA ARG A 198 7.19 -6.17 9.43
C ARG A 198 7.32 -7.03 10.68
N ASN A 199 8.01 -8.20 10.56
CA ASN A 199 8.18 -9.13 11.69
C ASN A 199 9.22 -8.67 12.74
N GLN A 200 9.84 -7.51 12.56
CA GLN A 200 10.78 -6.92 13.51
C GLN A 200 10.07 -5.83 14.32
N LYS A 201 10.38 -5.75 15.62
CA LYS A 201 9.93 -4.66 16.47
C LYS A 201 10.40 -3.30 15.94
N VAL A 202 9.60 -2.28 16.16
CA VAL A 202 9.96 -0.88 15.82
C VAL A 202 10.83 -0.30 16.92
N GLY A 203 12.01 0.18 16.56
CA GLY A 203 12.96 0.85 17.43
C GLY A 203 12.80 2.36 17.46
N GLU A 204 13.61 3.02 18.29
CA GLU A 204 13.68 4.50 18.42
C GLU A 204 14.09 5.20 17.11
N ASP A 205 14.80 4.49 16.23
CA ASP A 205 15.22 4.98 14.92
C ASP A 205 14.04 5.42 14.05
N VAL A 206 12.94 4.66 14.08
CA VAL A 206 11.70 4.97 13.34
C VAL A 206 11.02 6.20 13.93
N LEU A 207 10.93 6.30 15.27
CA LEU A 207 10.33 7.43 15.95
C LEU A 207 11.13 8.72 15.65
N THR A 208 12.43 8.65 15.77
CA THR A 208 13.36 9.75 15.45
C THR A 208 13.25 10.18 14.00
N SER A 209 13.17 9.20 13.08
CA SER A 209 13.02 9.49 11.65
C SER A 209 11.68 10.20 11.37
N LEU A 210 10.56 9.74 11.95
CA LEU A 210 9.26 10.39 11.81
C LEU A 210 9.29 11.82 12.36
N ALA A 211 9.85 12.03 13.56
CA ALA A 211 9.97 13.37 14.13
C ALA A 211 10.82 14.31 13.27
N ARG A 212 11.93 13.81 12.72
CA ARG A 212 12.78 14.56 11.77
C ARG A 212 12.01 14.92 10.50
N LYS A 213 11.33 13.96 9.86
CA LYS A 213 10.51 14.21 8.67
C LYS A 213 9.41 15.24 8.95
N ALA A 214 8.72 15.10 10.08
CA ALA A 214 7.67 16.02 10.52
C ALA A 214 8.20 17.45 10.66
N SER A 215 9.39 17.64 11.23
CA SER A 215 10.01 18.96 11.40
C SER A 215 10.39 19.65 10.09
N LEU A 216 10.54 18.89 8.99
CA LEU A 216 10.75 19.46 7.65
C LEU A 216 9.49 20.07 7.05
N LEU A 217 8.30 19.63 7.51
CA LEU A 217 7.02 20.10 7.01
C LEU A 217 6.37 21.16 7.91
N SER A 218 6.48 21.04 9.23
CA SER A 218 5.82 21.96 10.16
C SER A 218 6.51 21.98 11.53
N SER A 219 6.52 23.16 12.16
CA SER A 219 6.84 23.32 13.60
C SER A 219 5.61 23.09 14.49
N SER A 220 4.39 23.13 13.94
CA SER A 220 3.13 22.96 14.67
C SER A 220 2.66 21.52 14.61
N VAL A 221 3.31 20.64 15.40
CA VAL A 221 3.00 19.21 15.45
C VAL A 221 2.01 18.93 16.57
N TYR A 222 0.84 18.38 16.21
CA TYR A 222 -0.18 17.91 17.15
C TYR A 222 0.19 16.54 17.74
N GLY A 223 0.54 15.57 16.89
CA GLY A 223 0.91 14.21 17.30
C GLY A 223 1.71 13.46 16.25
N LEU A 224 2.46 12.44 16.73
CA LEU A 224 3.28 11.52 15.95
C LEU A 224 2.80 10.10 16.23
N TYR A 225 2.18 9.47 15.27
CA TYR A 225 1.56 8.14 15.41
C TYR A 225 2.42 7.09 14.72
N VAL A 226 2.79 6.04 15.44
CA VAL A 226 3.58 4.95 14.88
C VAL A 226 2.87 3.63 15.12
N CYS A 227 2.56 2.90 14.05
CA CYS A 227 2.01 1.56 14.10
C CYS A 227 3.09 0.52 13.85
N SER A 228 3.06 -0.57 14.63
CA SER A 228 3.95 -1.71 14.47
C SER A 228 3.20 -3.03 14.49
N LYS A 229 3.39 -3.88 13.47
CA LYS A 229 2.89 -5.26 13.45
C LYS A 229 3.42 -6.09 14.62
N SER A 230 4.70 -5.91 14.97
CA SER A 230 5.43 -6.79 15.94
C SER A 230 5.75 -6.10 17.26
N GLY A 231 5.10 -4.95 17.53
CA GLY A 231 5.35 -4.17 18.73
C GLY A 231 6.62 -3.33 18.66
N PHE A 232 7.05 -2.85 19.82
CA PHE A 232 8.10 -1.85 19.97
C PHE A 232 9.24 -2.37 20.84
N THR A 233 10.45 -1.83 20.65
CA THR A 233 11.57 -2.07 21.56
C THR A 233 11.40 -1.26 22.85
N ASP A 234 12.12 -1.63 23.92
CA ASP A 234 12.05 -0.93 25.20
C ASP A 234 12.53 0.53 25.07
N GLU A 235 13.54 0.79 24.24
CA GLU A 235 14.04 2.13 23.94
C GLU A 235 12.96 3.00 23.25
N ALA A 236 12.23 2.44 22.28
CA ALA A 236 11.12 3.14 21.64
C ALA A 236 9.98 3.45 22.60
N LEU A 237 9.65 2.51 23.51
CA LEU A 237 8.65 2.72 24.56
C LEU A 237 9.07 3.81 25.54
N GLU A 238 10.33 3.81 25.97
CA GLU A 238 10.88 4.85 26.86
C GLU A 238 10.90 6.23 26.18
N MET A 239 11.32 6.31 24.90
CA MET A 239 11.28 7.55 24.14
C MET A 239 9.85 8.12 24.06
N ALA A 240 8.85 7.28 23.80
CA ALA A 240 7.46 7.70 23.72
C ALA A 240 6.91 8.18 25.10
N LYS A 241 7.32 7.58 26.21
CA LYS A 241 6.95 8.04 27.56
C LYS A 241 7.49 9.43 27.88
N HIS A 242 8.69 9.75 27.39
CA HIS A 242 9.31 11.06 27.63
C HIS A 242 8.84 12.16 26.67
N ASN A 243 8.11 11.80 25.62
CA ASN A 243 7.57 12.76 24.65
C ASN A 243 6.09 12.43 24.36
N ASN A 244 5.20 13.15 25.01
CA ASN A 244 3.74 12.96 24.93
C ASN A 244 3.12 13.16 23.53
N LYS A 245 3.91 13.61 22.54
CA LYS A 245 3.46 13.66 21.15
C LYS A 245 3.47 12.30 20.45
N PHE A 246 4.25 11.32 20.94
CA PHE A 246 4.26 9.99 20.36
C PHE A 246 3.10 9.14 20.84
N HIS A 247 2.40 8.54 19.88
CA HIS A 247 1.33 7.58 20.08
C HIS A 247 1.70 6.27 19.39
N LEU A 248 1.92 5.21 20.18
CA LEU A 248 2.32 3.90 19.67
C LEU A 248 1.12 2.98 19.57
N ILE A 249 0.96 2.33 18.42
CA ILE A 249 -0.19 1.50 18.07
C ILE A 249 0.32 0.10 17.75
N ASN A 250 -0.18 -0.94 18.43
CA ASN A 250 0.05 -2.32 18.04
C ASN A 250 -0.85 -2.68 16.86
N GLY A 251 -0.29 -3.41 15.89
CA GLY A 251 -0.96 -3.70 14.63
C GLY A 251 -2.21 -4.59 14.75
N ASP A 252 -2.36 -5.37 15.82
CA ASP A 252 -3.56 -6.14 16.14
C ASP A 252 -4.81 -5.24 16.27
N LYS A 253 -4.65 -4.02 16.80
CA LYS A 253 -5.73 -3.05 16.90
C LYS A 253 -6.33 -2.61 15.57
N LEU A 254 -5.55 -2.68 14.48
CA LEU A 254 -6.04 -2.37 13.14
C LEU A 254 -6.93 -3.48 12.57
N LEU A 255 -6.85 -4.69 13.12
CA LEU A 255 -7.59 -5.86 12.67
C LEU A 255 -8.90 -6.07 13.44
N GLU A 256 -9.09 -5.33 14.53
CA GLU A 256 -10.27 -5.40 15.40
C GLU A 256 -11.31 -4.30 15.08
N SER A 257 -10.98 -3.37 14.18
CA SER A 257 -11.81 -2.20 13.80
C SER A 257 -12.82 -2.49 12.69
#